data_0f77c773801f31f3b3024d29a326e7d9
#
_entry.id   0f77c773801f31f3b3024d29a326e7d9
#
_cell.length_a   1.000
_cell.length_b   1.000
_cell.length_c   1.000
_cell.angle_alpha   90.00
_cell.angle_beta   90.00
_cell.angle_gamma   90.00
#
_symmetry.space_group_name_H-M   'P 1'
#
loop_
_entity.id
_entity.type
_entity.pdbx_description
1 polymer ?
#
loop_
_entity_poly.entity_id
_entity_poly.type
_entity_poly.pdbx_seq_one_letter_code
_entity_poly.pdbx_strand_id
1 'polypeptide(L)'
;MKRGGKREGAGRKQIHGKEYRIKIEDEIINLLNANFHGTTINDKIRGSITLGLETLLQSNKEWNKQYTVLDLFSGAGGLSRGFMDAGYNVVLGVDFDEMALKTFEANHGSAKSMKLDLFDHENINQIEQYLNERNIELDVLVGGPPCQGFSLAGPREANDERNTLYTAMVKVAERLKPKAVILENVPGLLKLYEGKGAQRIVEDFENIGYKIKPEILYAPEFGIPQIRKRVFFVALLESEEYFKFPDPVLFPHEFITCEDAISDLPALEGILGEEIQEYPMPPQTPYQELMRKNADKLYNHIGTIHSEKTVKLISMVPEGKNFKALPEEYSSQFKYNEALTRYHSKKPSLTINTGHRSHFHYEHNRIPTVRESARLQSFPDDFIFYGNKTQQYKQVGNAVPPMLGYHIALQLKNYLTKEHKHETIQYS
;
A
#
# COMPACT_ATOMS: atom_id res chain seq x y z
N MET A 1 -49.71 54.88 44.29
CA MET A 1 -48.41 54.57 43.70
C MET A 1 -48.34 53.10 43.37
N LYS A 2 -48.55 52.71 42.09
CA LYS A 2 -48.46 51.34 41.64
C LYS A 2 -47.06 51.08 41.09
N ARG A 3 -46.32 50.10 41.65
CA ARG A 3 -45.01 49.66 41.23
C ARG A 3 -45.07 48.90 39.92
N GLY A 4 -44.03 49.11 39.07
CA GLY A 4 -43.91 48.72 37.70
C GLY A 4 -44.03 47.24 37.42
N GLY A 5 -44.64 46.94 36.25
CA GLY A 5 -44.80 45.64 35.70
C GLY A 5 -43.49 45.05 35.22
N LYS A 6 -43.31 43.74 35.38
CA LYS A 6 -42.26 42.93 34.79
C LYS A 6 -42.28 43.06 33.27
N ARG A 7 -41.19 43.52 32.68
CA ARG A 7 -40.96 43.42 31.22
C ARG A 7 -40.70 41.95 30.87
N GLU A 8 -41.57 41.35 30.09
CA GLU A 8 -41.30 40.09 29.41
C GLU A 8 -40.12 40.26 28.44
N GLY A 9 -39.11 39.40 28.54
CA GLY A 9 -37.98 39.38 27.60
C GLY A 9 -36.59 39.77 28.14
N ALA A 10 -36.44 40.15 29.43
CA ALA A 10 -35.17 40.49 30.03
C ALA A 10 -34.52 39.36 30.86
N GLY A 11 -34.55 38.16 30.35
CA GLY A 11 -33.85 37.02 30.93
C GLY A 11 -32.66 36.63 30.07
N ARG A 12 -31.46 36.56 30.66
CA ARG A 12 -30.31 35.91 30.02
C ARG A 12 -30.76 34.52 29.52
N LYS A 13 -30.60 34.23 28.22
CA LYS A 13 -30.79 32.87 27.69
C LYS A 13 -30.00 31.92 28.57
N GLN A 14 -30.67 30.92 29.17
CA GLN A 14 -30.00 29.85 29.90
C GLN A 14 -29.19 29.02 28.87
N ILE A 15 -27.89 29.12 28.96
CA ILE A 15 -26.98 28.25 28.21
C ILE A 15 -26.92 26.94 29.03
N HIS A 16 -27.51 25.87 28.52
CA HIS A 16 -27.37 24.53 29.10
C HIS A 16 -25.92 24.06 28.85
N GLY A 17 -25.06 24.08 29.87
CA GLY A 17 -23.69 23.61 29.84
C GLY A 17 -23.15 23.36 31.23
N LYS A 18 -22.17 22.48 31.35
CA LYS A 18 -21.40 22.28 32.59
C LYS A 18 -20.37 23.40 32.73
N GLU A 19 -20.29 23.96 33.92
CA GLU A 19 -19.31 25.01 34.23
C GLU A 19 -18.00 24.33 34.73
N TYR A 20 -16.90 24.73 34.11
CA TYR A 20 -15.55 24.25 34.46
C TYR A 20 -14.68 25.46 34.85
N ARG A 21 -13.87 25.33 35.91
CA ARG A 21 -12.84 26.31 36.27
C ARG A 21 -11.51 25.86 35.70
N ILE A 22 -10.91 26.67 34.84
CA ILE A 22 -9.63 26.43 34.22
C ILE A 22 -8.66 27.51 34.68
N LYS A 23 -7.46 27.12 35.14
CA LYS A 23 -6.36 28.03 35.40
C LYS A 23 -5.59 28.22 34.10
N ILE A 24 -5.44 29.45 33.66
CA ILE A 24 -4.77 29.81 32.41
C ILE A 24 -3.51 30.59 32.77
N GLU A 25 -2.38 30.25 32.17
CA GLU A 25 -1.09 30.90 32.37
C GLU A 25 -1.08 32.27 31.68
N ASP A 26 -0.33 33.24 32.22
CA ASP A 26 -0.27 34.61 31.74
C ASP A 26 0.19 34.73 30.28
N GLU A 27 1.04 33.81 29.85
CA GLU A 27 1.52 33.73 28.47
C GLU A 27 0.40 33.40 27.48
N ILE A 28 -0.49 32.47 27.84
CA ILE A 28 -1.68 32.16 27.05
C ILE A 28 -2.68 33.33 27.04
N ILE A 29 -2.83 34.04 28.16
CA ILE A 29 -3.67 35.23 28.23
C ILE A 29 -3.16 36.31 27.27
N ASN A 30 -1.84 36.50 27.20
CA ASN A 30 -1.23 37.47 26.30
C ASN A 30 -1.46 37.06 24.81
N LEU A 31 -1.32 35.79 24.47
CA LEU A 31 -1.61 35.29 23.13
C LEU A 31 -3.09 35.45 22.73
N LEU A 32 -4.02 35.19 23.66
CA LEU A 32 -5.45 35.40 23.44
C LEU A 32 -5.76 36.91 23.23
N ASN A 33 -5.12 37.80 24.00
CA ASN A 33 -5.28 39.24 23.85
C ASN A 33 -4.75 39.78 22.52
N ALA A 34 -3.67 39.19 22.01
CA ALA A 34 -3.05 39.60 20.76
C ALA A 34 -3.81 39.12 19.50
N ASN A 35 -4.45 37.96 19.58
CA ASN A 35 -4.97 37.28 18.39
C ASN A 35 -6.51 37.18 18.31
N PHE A 36 -7.23 37.49 19.40
CA PHE A 36 -8.70 37.35 19.42
C PHE A 36 -9.39 38.63 19.88
N HIS A 37 -10.47 39.01 19.18
CA HIS A 37 -11.34 40.12 19.56
C HIS A 37 -12.38 39.67 20.60
N GLY A 38 -12.63 40.50 21.57
CA GLY A 38 -13.62 40.28 22.62
C GLY A 38 -13.43 41.26 23.79
N THR A 39 -14.53 41.58 24.48
CA THR A 39 -14.53 42.50 25.61
C THR A 39 -14.03 41.87 26.90
N THR A 40 -14.13 40.55 27.00
CA THR A 40 -13.66 39.80 28.17
C THR A 40 -12.74 38.66 27.74
N ILE A 41 -11.90 38.18 28.70
CA ILE A 41 -11.04 37.00 28.45
C ILE A 41 -11.86 35.78 28.10
N ASN A 42 -13.07 35.62 28.65
CA ASN A 42 -13.97 34.52 28.32
C ASN A 42 -14.45 34.58 26.87
N ASP A 43 -14.66 35.79 26.30
CA ASP A 43 -15.05 35.93 24.90
C ASP A 43 -13.89 35.53 23.98
N LYS A 44 -12.66 35.85 24.34
CA LYS A 44 -11.45 35.50 23.61
C LYS A 44 -11.16 34.00 23.67
N ILE A 45 -11.36 33.36 24.82
CA ILE A 45 -11.26 31.92 25.00
C ILE A 45 -12.30 31.21 24.13
N ARG A 46 -13.57 31.67 24.14
CA ARG A 46 -14.60 31.09 23.27
C ARG A 46 -14.25 31.21 21.80
N GLY A 47 -13.76 32.37 21.37
CA GLY A 47 -13.30 32.57 19.99
C GLY A 47 -12.19 31.62 19.60
N SER A 48 -11.17 31.43 20.47
CA SER A 48 -10.08 30.49 20.20
C SER A 48 -10.53 29.03 20.16
N ILE A 49 -11.45 28.63 21.06
CA ILE A 49 -12.01 27.27 21.07
C ILE A 49 -12.87 27.05 19.82
N THR A 50 -13.72 28.04 19.45
CA THR A 50 -14.54 27.93 18.23
C THR A 50 -13.68 27.79 16.98
N LEU A 51 -12.66 28.63 16.82
CA LEU A 51 -11.72 28.55 15.71
C LEU A 51 -10.96 27.21 15.69
N GLY A 52 -10.50 26.75 16.87
CA GLY A 52 -9.84 25.45 16.98
C GLY A 52 -10.76 24.28 16.60
N LEU A 53 -12.02 24.30 17.03
CA LEU A 53 -13.03 23.31 16.66
C LEU A 53 -13.40 23.38 15.18
N GLU A 54 -13.55 24.59 14.61
CA GLU A 54 -13.80 24.77 13.17
C GLU A 54 -12.62 24.24 12.35
N THR A 55 -11.38 24.54 12.75
CA THR A 55 -10.16 24.03 12.11
C THR A 55 -10.09 22.51 12.19
N LEU A 56 -10.42 21.91 13.36
CA LEU A 56 -10.47 20.46 13.54
C LEU A 56 -11.60 19.80 12.71
N LEU A 57 -12.76 20.44 12.63
CA LEU A 57 -13.87 19.96 11.82
C LEU A 57 -13.57 20.05 10.33
N GLN A 58 -12.89 21.10 9.90
CA GLN A 58 -12.46 21.28 8.52
C GLN A 58 -11.35 20.28 8.16
N SER A 59 -10.34 20.11 9.01
CA SER A 59 -9.31 19.09 8.81
C SER A 59 -9.91 17.69 8.80
N ASN A 60 -10.87 17.37 9.67
CA ASN A 60 -11.58 16.09 9.64
C ASN A 60 -12.39 15.89 8.35
N LYS A 61 -13.00 16.94 7.77
CA LYS A 61 -13.68 16.87 6.48
C LYS A 61 -12.70 16.61 5.34
N GLU A 62 -11.56 17.30 5.35
CA GLU A 62 -10.48 17.11 4.37
C GLU A 62 -9.85 15.71 4.50
N TRP A 63 -9.63 15.23 5.73
CA TRP A 63 -9.17 13.85 5.99
C TRP A 63 -10.18 12.78 5.56
N ASN A 64 -11.48 13.09 5.54
CA ASN A 64 -12.54 12.21 5.08
C ASN A 64 -12.82 12.33 3.57
N LYS A 65 -12.16 13.23 2.84
CA LYS A 65 -12.24 13.28 1.39
C LYS A 65 -11.66 11.98 0.82
N GLN A 66 -12.47 11.23 0.10
CA GLN A 66 -12.01 10.04 -0.60
C GLN A 66 -11.39 10.46 -1.93
N TYR A 67 -10.06 10.45 -2.01
CA TYR A 67 -9.32 10.67 -3.24
C TYR A 67 -9.45 9.45 -4.16
N THR A 68 -9.66 9.70 -5.44
CA THR A 68 -9.82 8.66 -6.46
C THR A 68 -8.47 8.11 -6.91
N VAL A 69 -8.40 6.78 -7.13
CA VAL A 69 -7.17 6.07 -7.53
C VAL A 69 -7.42 5.24 -8.79
N LEU A 70 -6.55 5.41 -9.78
CA LEU A 70 -6.40 4.52 -10.93
C LEU A 70 -5.11 3.71 -10.76
N ASP A 71 -5.21 2.37 -10.89
CA ASP A 71 -4.07 1.45 -10.81
C ASP A 71 -3.75 0.87 -12.19
N LEU A 72 -2.64 1.31 -12.80
CA LEU A 72 -2.12 0.76 -14.06
C LEU A 72 -1.12 -0.36 -13.77
N PHE A 73 -1.16 -1.40 -14.58
CA PHE A 73 -0.41 -2.64 -14.32
C PHE A 73 -0.77 -3.22 -12.96
N SER A 74 -2.06 -3.17 -12.65
CA SER A 74 -2.59 -3.42 -11.31
C SER A 74 -2.32 -4.85 -10.80
N GLY A 75 -2.17 -5.80 -11.73
CA GLY A 75 -2.12 -7.21 -11.35
C GLY A 75 -3.34 -7.58 -10.50
N ALA A 76 -3.10 -8.21 -9.35
CA ALA A 76 -4.15 -8.52 -8.37
C ALA A 76 -4.56 -7.32 -7.50
N GLY A 77 -3.87 -6.18 -7.58
CA GLY A 77 -4.22 -4.97 -6.84
C GLY A 77 -3.56 -4.85 -5.45
N GLY A 78 -2.31 -5.33 -5.30
CA GLY A 78 -1.63 -5.21 -4.01
C GLY A 78 -1.33 -3.77 -3.60
N LEU A 79 -0.89 -2.93 -4.55
CA LEU A 79 -0.62 -1.51 -4.31
C LEU A 79 -1.92 -0.75 -4.02
N SER A 80 -2.91 -0.90 -4.87
CA SER A 80 -4.22 -0.25 -4.71
C SER A 80 -4.99 -0.76 -3.48
N ARG A 81 -4.80 -2.01 -3.02
CA ARG A 81 -5.34 -2.48 -1.74
C ARG A 81 -4.78 -1.64 -0.58
N GLY A 82 -3.50 -1.33 -0.56
CA GLY A 82 -2.92 -0.44 0.45
C GLY A 82 -3.51 0.96 0.43
N PHE A 83 -3.78 1.53 -0.76
CA PHE A 83 -4.49 2.81 -0.90
C PHE A 83 -5.93 2.71 -0.40
N MET A 84 -6.65 1.65 -0.73
CA MET A 84 -8.01 1.41 -0.23
C MET A 84 -8.04 1.31 1.30
N ASP A 85 -7.12 0.56 1.90
CA ASP A 85 -7.00 0.41 3.36
C ASP A 85 -6.65 1.76 4.04
N ALA A 86 -5.98 2.68 3.33
CA ALA A 86 -5.74 4.06 3.76
C ALA A 86 -6.95 4.99 3.53
N GLY A 87 -8.08 4.50 3.00
CA GLY A 87 -9.32 5.25 2.81
C GLY A 87 -9.41 6.02 1.49
N TYR A 88 -8.65 5.63 0.47
CA TYR A 88 -8.82 6.12 -0.89
C TYR A 88 -9.93 5.32 -1.61
N ASN A 89 -10.51 5.94 -2.64
CA ASN A 89 -11.50 5.31 -3.51
C ASN A 89 -10.81 4.79 -4.78
N VAL A 90 -10.47 3.51 -4.81
CA VAL A 90 -9.95 2.86 -6.01
C VAL A 90 -11.09 2.72 -7.01
N VAL A 91 -10.97 3.33 -8.19
CA VAL A 91 -12.05 3.39 -9.19
C VAL A 91 -11.84 2.43 -10.36
N LEU A 92 -10.58 2.17 -10.72
CA LEU A 92 -10.24 1.35 -11.89
C LEU A 92 -8.88 0.69 -11.72
N GLY A 93 -8.79 -0.60 -12.05
CA GLY A 93 -7.55 -1.34 -12.25
C GLY A 93 -7.37 -1.72 -13.72
N VAL A 94 -6.18 -1.56 -14.26
CA VAL A 94 -5.87 -1.89 -15.65
C VAL A 94 -4.69 -2.87 -15.70
N ASP A 95 -4.88 -4.00 -16.35
CA ASP A 95 -3.83 -5.01 -16.58
C ASP A 95 -4.15 -5.79 -17.86
N PHE A 96 -3.21 -6.58 -18.35
CA PHE A 96 -3.45 -7.51 -19.46
C PHE A 96 -3.79 -8.94 -19.00
N ASP A 97 -3.48 -9.30 -17.72
CA ASP A 97 -3.73 -10.62 -17.13
C ASP A 97 -5.16 -10.70 -16.58
N GLU A 98 -6.03 -11.34 -17.34
CA GLU A 98 -7.45 -11.48 -17.02
C GLU A 98 -7.72 -12.12 -15.64
N MET A 99 -6.89 -13.09 -15.25
CA MET A 99 -7.08 -13.76 -13.96
C MET A 99 -6.66 -12.87 -12.79
N ALA A 100 -5.63 -12.06 -12.98
CA ALA A 100 -5.24 -11.04 -12.01
C ALA A 100 -6.34 -9.97 -11.86
N LEU A 101 -6.94 -9.53 -12.97
CA LEU A 101 -8.07 -8.59 -12.96
C LEU A 101 -9.32 -9.17 -12.27
N LYS A 102 -9.59 -10.46 -12.44
CA LYS A 102 -10.66 -11.13 -11.67
C LYS A 102 -10.40 -11.06 -10.16
N THR A 103 -9.16 -11.27 -9.75
CA THR A 103 -8.75 -11.11 -8.35
C THR A 103 -8.89 -9.67 -7.90
N PHE A 104 -8.46 -8.71 -8.72
CA PHE A 104 -8.60 -7.28 -8.44
C PHE A 104 -10.07 -6.89 -8.17
N GLU A 105 -10.98 -7.19 -9.08
CA GLU A 105 -12.41 -6.84 -8.91
C GLU A 105 -13.05 -7.44 -7.67
N ALA A 106 -12.71 -8.71 -7.37
CA ALA A 106 -13.26 -9.39 -6.21
C ALA A 106 -12.84 -8.77 -4.86
N ASN A 107 -11.72 -8.02 -4.83
CA ASN A 107 -11.13 -7.50 -3.60
C ASN A 107 -11.15 -5.97 -3.47
N HIS A 108 -11.65 -5.23 -4.48
CA HIS A 108 -11.65 -3.76 -4.49
C HIS A 108 -13.06 -3.14 -4.50
N GLY A 109 -14.04 -3.85 -3.96
CA GLY A 109 -15.40 -3.32 -3.75
C GLY A 109 -16.08 -2.92 -5.05
N SER A 110 -16.31 -1.61 -5.26
CA SER A 110 -16.98 -1.08 -6.46
C SER A 110 -16.03 -0.77 -7.62
N ALA A 111 -14.72 -0.91 -7.41
CA ALA A 111 -13.73 -0.69 -8.46
C ALA A 111 -13.98 -1.63 -9.65
N LYS A 112 -13.74 -1.12 -10.86
CA LYS A 112 -13.80 -1.92 -12.08
C LYS A 112 -12.42 -2.32 -12.54
N SER A 113 -12.35 -3.31 -13.41
CA SER A 113 -11.12 -3.66 -14.10
C SER A 113 -11.27 -3.50 -15.62
N MET A 114 -10.16 -3.20 -16.27
CA MET A 114 -10.06 -3.18 -17.75
C MET A 114 -8.89 -4.05 -18.20
N LYS A 115 -9.16 -4.98 -19.10
CA LYS A 115 -8.11 -5.75 -19.75
C LYS A 115 -7.59 -4.98 -20.96
N LEU A 116 -6.47 -4.28 -20.78
CA LEU A 116 -5.83 -3.48 -21.83
C LEU A 116 -4.35 -3.80 -21.95
N ASP A 117 -3.87 -3.82 -23.19
CA ASP A 117 -2.44 -3.80 -23.48
C ASP A 117 -1.96 -2.35 -23.55
N LEU A 118 -1.20 -1.92 -22.55
CA LEU A 118 -0.69 -0.56 -22.43
C LEU A 118 0.59 -0.31 -23.26
N PHE A 119 1.08 -1.28 -24.04
CA PHE A 119 2.01 -1.01 -25.15
C PHE A 119 1.34 -0.21 -26.25
N ASP A 120 0.08 -0.49 -26.53
CA ASP A 120 -0.73 0.33 -27.42
C ASP A 120 -1.32 1.52 -26.66
N HIS A 121 -0.71 2.68 -26.82
CA HIS A 121 -1.13 3.90 -26.15
C HIS A 121 -2.51 4.43 -26.59
N GLU A 122 -3.07 3.95 -27.71
CA GLU A 122 -4.44 4.28 -28.10
C GLU A 122 -5.46 3.71 -27.09
N ASN A 123 -5.09 2.64 -26.38
CA ASN A 123 -5.93 2.08 -25.31
C ASN A 123 -6.14 3.03 -24.14
N ILE A 124 -5.31 4.07 -23.97
CA ILE A 124 -5.52 5.14 -22.97
C ILE A 124 -6.85 5.88 -23.21
N ASN A 125 -7.31 5.98 -24.46
CA ASN A 125 -8.60 6.59 -24.79
C ASN A 125 -9.77 5.88 -24.10
N GLN A 126 -9.69 4.56 -23.89
CA GLN A 126 -10.72 3.78 -23.19
C GLN A 126 -10.75 4.11 -21.69
N ILE A 127 -9.60 4.36 -21.09
CA ILE A 127 -9.48 4.78 -19.69
C ILE A 127 -10.14 6.16 -19.51
N GLU A 128 -9.80 7.11 -20.37
CA GLU A 128 -10.37 8.46 -20.32
C GLU A 128 -11.88 8.44 -20.55
N GLN A 129 -12.35 7.69 -21.55
CA GLN A 129 -13.77 7.54 -21.80
C GLN A 129 -14.50 7.00 -20.58
N TYR A 130 -13.96 5.95 -19.92
CA TYR A 130 -14.54 5.37 -18.72
C TYR A 130 -14.69 6.37 -17.58
N LEU A 131 -13.65 7.18 -17.32
CA LEU A 131 -13.65 8.19 -16.27
C LEU A 131 -14.61 9.33 -16.58
N ASN A 132 -14.59 9.83 -17.83
CA ASN A 132 -15.45 10.92 -18.30
C ASN A 132 -16.94 10.55 -18.26
N GLU A 133 -17.33 9.36 -18.72
CA GLU A 133 -18.71 8.88 -18.70
C GLU A 133 -19.29 8.81 -17.27
N ARG A 134 -18.42 8.71 -16.27
CA ARG A 134 -18.81 8.60 -14.84
C ARG A 134 -18.54 9.87 -14.05
N ASN A 135 -18.08 10.92 -14.72
CA ASN A 135 -17.66 12.18 -14.09
C ASN A 135 -16.67 11.95 -12.93
N ILE A 136 -15.70 11.06 -13.14
CA ILE A 136 -14.66 10.76 -12.16
C ILE A 136 -13.46 11.65 -12.47
N GLU A 137 -13.12 12.55 -11.57
CA GLU A 137 -11.85 13.26 -11.53
C GLU A 137 -10.80 12.35 -10.89
N LEU A 138 -9.64 12.19 -11.51
CA LEU A 138 -8.57 11.34 -11.02
C LEU A 138 -7.63 12.15 -10.11
N ASP A 139 -7.57 11.76 -8.84
CA ASP A 139 -6.65 12.40 -7.89
C ASP A 139 -5.26 11.74 -7.88
N VAL A 140 -5.20 10.41 -7.99
CA VAL A 140 -3.95 9.64 -7.84
C VAL A 140 -3.85 8.55 -8.90
N LEU A 141 -2.70 8.51 -9.59
CA LEU A 141 -2.31 7.43 -10.48
C LEU A 141 -1.27 6.57 -9.79
N VAL A 142 -1.52 5.26 -9.68
CA VAL A 142 -0.53 4.31 -9.16
C VAL A 142 -0.21 3.25 -10.20
N GLY A 143 0.96 2.62 -10.11
CA GLY A 143 1.27 1.49 -10.98
C GLY A 143 2.67 0.91 -10.81
N GLY A 144 2.80 -0.36 -11.20
CA GLY A 144 4.06 -1.10 -11.22
C GLY A 144 4.38 -1.61 -12.63
N PRO A 145 4.79 -0.75 -13.58
CA PRO A 145 5.09 -1.20 -14.94
C PRO A 145 6.23 -2.21 -14.93
N PRO A 146 6.11 -3.32 -15.69
CA PRO A 146 7.14 -4.37 -15.70
C PRO A 146 8.47 -3.87 -16.26
N CYS A 147 9.55 -4.27 -15.58
CA CYS A 147 10.94 -3.98 -15.96
C CYS A 147 11.50 -4.90 -17.06
N GLN A 148 10.69 -5.56 -17.88
CA GLN A 148 11.19 -6.63 -18.75
C GLN A 148 12.19 -6.13 -19.82
N GLY A 149 12.09 -4.91 -20.28
CA GLY A 149 13.10 -4.26 -21.10
C GLY A 149 14.35 -3.83 -20.32
N PHE A 150 14.23 -3.74 -19.01
CA PHE A 150 15.31 -3.46 -18.07
C PHE A 150 15.88 -4.73 -17.39
N SER A 151 15.51 -5.94 -17.84
CA SER A 151 15.95 -7.20 -17.24
C SER A 151 17.42 -7.51 -17.59
N LEU A 152 18.17 -8.01 -16.59
CA LEU A 152 19.52 -8.54 -16.74
C LEU A 152 19.59 -9.86 -17.55
N ALA A 153 18.44 -10.46 -17.91
CA ALA A 153 18.32 -11.83 -18.44
C ALA A 153 18.12 -11.93 -19.96
N GLY A 154 18.33 -10.85 -20.73
CA GLY A 154 18.22 -10.87 -22.20
C GLY A 154 19.20 -9.92 -22.89
N PRO A 155 19.31 -9.94 -24.24
CA PRO A 155 20.12 -8.97 -24.95
C PRO A 155 19.62 -7.55 -24.62
N ARG A 156 20.52 -6.74 -24.06
CA ARG A 156 20.25 -5.40 -23.57
C ARG A 156 20.33 -4.41 -24.75
N GLU A 157 19.22 -4.27 -25.46
CA GLU A 157 19.11 -3.21 -26.46
C GLU A 157 18.51 -1.96 -25.82
N ALA A 158 19.18 -0.83 -25.93
CA ALA A 158 18.71 0.47 -25.42
C ALA A 158 17.40 0.92 -26.07
N ASN A 159 17.04 0.34 -27.21
CA ASN A 159 15.82 0.61 -28.00
C ASN A 159 14.75 -0.49 -27.86
N ASP A 160 14.79 -1.35 -26.83
CA ASP A 160 13.76 -2.36 -26.62
C ASP A 160 12.43 -1.63 -26.30
N GLU A 161 11.41 -1.85 -27.15
CA GLU A 161 10.07 -1.25 -26.99
C GLU A 161 9.44 -1.56 -25.64
N ARG A 162 9.83 -2.68 -25.01
CA ARG A 162 9.41 -3.06 -23.65
C ARG A 162 9.93 -2.11 -22.55
N ASN A 163 10.96 -1.29 -22.83
CA ASN A 163 11.41 -0.19 -21.97
C ASN A 163 10.41 0.95 -21.87
N THR A 164 9.36 0.92 -22.67
CA THR A 164 8.42 2.02 -22.82
C THR A 164 7.14 1.87 -22.00
N LEU A 165 6.92 0.77 -21.28
CA LEU A 165 5.67 0.59 -20.51
C LEU A 165 5.45 1.65 -19.43
N TYR A 166 6.52 2.17 -18.79
CA TYR A 166 6.35 3.31 -17.87
C TYR A 166 5.85 4.57 -18.60
N THR A 167 6.10 4.70 -19.91
CA THR A 167 5.63 5.85 -20.69
C THR A 167 4.11 5.89 -20.81
N ALA A 168 3.42 4.74 -20.66
CA ALA A 168 1.96 4.73 -20.53
C ALA A 168 1.52 5.49 -19.27
N MET A 169 2.25 5.35 -18.13
CA MET A 169 1.96 6.15 -16.93
C MET A 169 2.22 7.64 -17.17
N VAL A 170 3.31 8.00 -17.85
CA VAL A 170 3.61 9.39 -18.22
C VAL A 170 2.48 9.98 -19.08
N LYS A 171 2.04 9.26 -20.11
CA LYS A 171 0.95 9.72 -20.99
C LYS A 171 -0.40 9.84 -20.28
N VAL A 172 -0.74 8.90 -19.38
CA VAL A 172 -1.95 9.00 -18.58
C VAL A 172 -1.85 10.19 -17.63
N ALA A 173 -0.68 10.41 -17.01
CA ALA A 173 -0.45 11.56 -16.14
C ALA A 173 -0.53 12.89 -16.90
N GLU A 174 0.04 12.99 -18.09
CA GLU A 174 -0.04 14.18 -18.96
C GLU A 174 -1.48 14.54 -19.32
N ARG A 175 -2.30 13.53 -19.65
CA ARG A 175 -3.67 13.72 -20.14
C ARG A 175 -4.68 13.95 -19.01
N LEU A 176 -4.59 13.17 -17.93
CA LEU A 176 -5.54 13.21 -16.81
C LEU A 176 -5.10 14.11 -15.67
N LYS A 177 -3.85 14.53 -15.63
CA LYS A 177 -3.25 15.43 -14.63
C LYS A 177 -3.62 15.08 -13.18
N PRO A 178 -3.45 13.81 -12.73
CA PRO A 178 -3.67 13.48 -11.33
C PRO A 178 -2.73 14.30 -10.44
N LYS A 179 -3.17 14.65 -9.24
CA LYS A 179 -2.38 15.41 -8.25
C LYS A 179 -1.09 14.70 -7.85
N ALA A 180 -1.12 13.38 -7.89
CA ALA A 180 0.06 12.56 -7.59
C ALA A 180 0.15 11.32 -8.48
N VAL A 181 1.39 10.90 -8.76
CA VAL A 181 1.70 9.63 -9.43
C VAL A 181 2.66 8.82 -8.59
N ILE A 182 2.37 7.54 -8.40
CA ILE A 182 3.22 6.58 -7.70
C ILE A 182 3.61 5.46 -8.68
N LEU A 183 4.89 5.39 -9.03
CA LEU A 183 5.45 4.34 -9.86
C LEU A 183 6.34 3.46 -9.01
N GLU A 184 6.04 2.16 -8.96
CA GLU A 184 6.83 1.14 -8.25
C GLU A 184 7.71 0.35 -9.22
N ASN A 185 8.90 -0.04 -8.75
CA ASN A 185 9.75 -0.95 -9.50
C ASN A 185 10.79 -1.66 -8.60
N VAL A 186 11.61 -2.51 -9.21
CA VAL A 186 12.73 -3.17 -8.53
C VAL A 186 13.91 -2.20 -8.36
N PRO A 187 14.70 -2.29 -7.26
CA PRO A 187 15.82 -1.38 -7.01
C PRO A 187 16.91 -1.40 -8.11
N GLY A 188 16.98 -2.49 -8.89
CA GLY A 188 17.88 -2.61 -10.02
C GLY A 188 17.71 -1.51 -11.08
N LEU A 189 16.51 -0.94 -11.18
CA LEU A 189 16.19 0.17 -12.09
C LEU A 189 17.08 1.39 -11.84
N LEU A 190 17.41 1.69 -10.58
CA LEU A 190 18.28 2.84 -10.24
C LEU A 190 19.73 2.71 -10.74
N LYS A 191 20.17 1.48 -11.02
CA LYS A 191 21.55 1.21 -11.52
C LYS A 191 21.58 0.86 -13.00
N LEU A 192 20.42 0.75 -13.60
CA LEU A 192 20.30 0.32 -14.98
C LEU A 192 20.86 1.37 -15.94
N TYR A 193 21.69 0.93 -16.89
CA TYR A 193 22.40 1.82 -17.81
C TYR A 193 23.12 2.97 -17.07
N GLU A 194 23.85 2.65 -15.99
CA GLU A 194 24.54 3.65 -15.17
C GLU A 194 23.61 4.71 -14.56
N GLY A 195 22.37 4.34 -14.26
CA GLY A 195 21.36 5.23 -13.69
C GLY A 195 20.48 5.98 -14.70
N LYS A 196 20.80 5.90 -16.00
CA LYS A 196 20.05 6.61 -17.06
C LYS A 196 18.58 6.19 -17.13
N GLY A 197 18.26 4.94 -16.78
CA GLY A 197 16.87 4.47 -16.77
C GLY A 197 16.01 5.23 -15.76
N ALA A 198 16.49 5.42 -14.54
CA ALA A 198 15.80 6.17 -13.50
C ALA A 198 15.77 7.68 -13.82
N GLN A 199 16.88 8.21 -14.32
CA GLN A 199 16.98 9.62 -14.72
C GLN A 199 15.93 9.97 -15.78
N ARG A 200 15.77 9.12 -16.82
CA ARG A 200 14.77 9.34 -17.86
C ARG A 200 13.34 9.37 -17.32
N ILE A 201 13.00 8.48 -16.37
CA ILE A 201 11.68 8.52 -15.73
C ILE A 201 11.48 9.87 -15.03
N VAL A 202 12.48 10.37 -14.31
CA VAL A 202 12.42 11.68 -13.64
C VAL A 202 12.22 12.80 -14.67
N GLU A 203 13.06 12.85 -15.71
CA GLU A 203 12.98 13.87 -16.76
C GLU A 203 11.61 13.87 -17.48
N ASP A 204 11.07 12.68 -17.82
CA ASP A 204 9.77 12.56 -18.52
C ASP A 204 8.61 13.10 -17.65
N PHE A 205 8.61 12.86 -16.32
CA PHE A 205 7.59 13.41 -15.43
C PHE A 205 7.80 14.91 -15.13
N GLU A 206 9.05 15.38 -15.01
CA GLU A 206 9.35 16.80 -14.82
C GLU A 206 8.92 17.62 -16.04
N ASN A 207 9.10 17.10 -17.26
CA ASN A 207 8.70 17.76 -18.51
C ASN A 207 7.18 17.98 -18.61
N ILE A 208 6.36 17.19 -17.89
CA ILE A 208 4.90 17.34 -17.85
C ILE A 208 4.40 18.02 -16.54
N GLY A 209 5.30 18.68 -15.79
CA GLY A 209 4.96 19.54 -14.66
C GLY A 209 4.92 18.85 -13.29
N TYR A 210 5.45 17.64 -13.16
CA TYR A 210 5.54 16.95 -11.87
C TYR A 210 6.90 17.14 -11.23
N LYS A 211 6.91 17.28 -9.91
CA LYS A 211 8.11 17.21 -9.09
C LYS A 211 8.25 15.80 -8.53
N ILE A 212 9.27 15.08 -8.94
CA ILE A 212 9.41 13.63 -8.71
C ILE A 212 10.78 13.28 -8.13
N LYS A 213 10.83 12.33 -7.21
CA LYS A 213 12.06 11.68 -6.78
C LYS A 213 11.85 10.20 -6.47
N PRO A 214 12.87 9.35 -6.70
CA PRO A 214 12.84 7.95 -6.26
C PRO A 214 13.36 7.78 -4.83
N GLU A 215 12.83 6.74 -4.13
CA GLU A 215 13.38 6.24 -2.88
C GLU A 215 13.19 4.72 -2.78
N ILE A 216 14.13 4.03 -2.12
CA ILE A 216 14.03 2.59 -1.88
C ILE A 216 13.42 2.38 -0.51
N LEU A 217 12.28 1.68 -0.46
CA LEU A 217 11.67 1.23 0.78
C LEU A 217 12.05 -0.23 1.06
N TYR A 218 12.32 -0.51 2.35
CA TYR A 218 12.64 -1.83 2.84
C TYR A 218 11.46 -2.40 3.62
N ALA A 219 10.81 -3.41 3.08
CA ALA A 219 9.52 -3.91 3.56
C ALA A 219 9.46 -4.25 5.07
N PRO A 220 10.47 -4.89 5.70
CA PRO A 220 10.42 -5.17 7.14
C PRO A 220 10.29 -3.92 8.02
N GLU A 221 10.83 -2.77 7.59
CA GLU A 221 10.71 -1.50 8.31
C GLU A 221 9.26 -0.98 8.37
N PHE A 222 8.39 -1.53 7.53
CA PHE A 222 6.97 -1.18 7.43
C PHE A 222 6.04 -2.30 7.89
N GLY A 223 6.53 -3.20 8.76
CA GLY A 223 5.73 -4.28 9.34
C GLY A 223 5.41 -5.44 8.40
N ILE A 224 6.19 -5.64 7.35
CA ILE A 224 6.00 -6.73 6.39
C ILE A 224 7.01 -7.85 6.69
N PRO A 225 6.57 -9.08 6.97
CA PRO A 225 7.44 -10.19 7.33
C PRO A 225 8.21 -10.77 6.14
N GLN A 226 8.83 -9.89 5.34
CA GLN A 226 9.56 -10.26 4.12
C GLN A 226 10.73 -9.33 3.84
N ILE A 227 11.92 -9.89 3.63
CA ILE A 227 13.11 -9.17 3.15
C ILE A 227 12.89 -8.81 1.67
N ARG A 228 12.29 -7.64 1.44
CA ARG A 228 11.96 -7.14 0.10
C ARG A 228 12.32 -5.66 0.01
N LYS A 229 12.96 -5.26 -1.09
CA LYS A 229 13.24 -3.85 -1.40
C LYS A 229 12.53 -3.47 -2.69
N ARG A 230 11.93 -2.27 -2.70
CA ARG A 230 11.30 -1.70 -3.88
C ARG A 230 11.66 -0.24 -4.00
N VAL A 231 11.88 0.22 -5.22
CA VAL A 231 12.01 1.64 -5.50
C VAL A 231 10.63 2.19 -5.85
N PHE A 232 10.30 3.31 -5.24
CA PHE A 232 9.11 4.08 -5.55
C PHE A 232 9.53 5.44 -6.08
N PHE A 233 8.93 5.86 -7.18
CA PHE A 233 8.97 7.23 -7.66
C PHE A 233 7.63 7.86 -7.29
N VAL A 234 7.67 8.92 -6.49
CA VAL A 234 6.46 9.68 -6.14
C VAL A 234 6.57 11.06 -6.76
N ALA A 235 5.61 11.36 -7.61
CA ALA A 235 5.52 12.60 -8.38
C ALA A 235 4.31 13.41 -7.90
N LEU A 236 4.49 14.71 -7.68
CA LEU A 236 3.46 15.67 -7.27
C LEU A 236 3.30 16.72 -8.35
N LEU A 237 2.06 16.94 -8.82
CA LEU A 237 1.75 17.93 -9.86
C LEU A 237 1.92 19.35 -9.29
N GLU A 238 2.58 20.23 -10.06
CA GLU A 238 2.75 21.66 -9.75
C GLU A 238 3.23 21.95 -8.31
N SER A 239 3.96 21.00 -7.69
CA SER A 239 4.43 21.12 -6.31
C SER A 239 5.79 21.84 -6.23
N GLU A 240 5.98 22.69 -5.22
CA GLU A 240 7.28 23.29 -4.91
C GLU A 240 8.18 22.31 -4.12
N GLU A 241 7.59 21.35 -3.40
CA GLU A 241 8.28 20.39 -2.55
C GLU A 241 8.33 19.00 -3.17
N TYR A 242 9.41 18.25 -2.92
CA TYR A 242 9.45 16.81 -3.17
C TYR A 242 8.63 16.06 -2.12
N PHE A 243 8.00 14.97 -2.53
CA PHE A 243 7.38 14.05 -1.57
C PHE A 243 8.40 13.54 -0.55
N LYS A 244 8.10 13.68 0.73
CA LYS A 244 8.86 13.05 1.81
C LYS A 244 8.29 11.65 2.05
N PHE A 245 9.10 10.63 1.80
CA PHE A 245 8.68 9.24 2.05
C PHE A 245 8.42 8.98 3.54
N PRO A 246 7.56 8.02 3.87
CA PRO A 246 7.28 7.69 5.27
C PRO A 246 8.56 7.21 5.98
N ASP A 247 8.69 7.61 7.23
CA ASP A 247 9.77 7.12 8.08
C ASP A 247 9.50 5.63 8.46
N PRO A 248 10.54 4.80 8.69
CA PRO A 248 10.39 3.45 9.20
C PRO A 248 9.56 3.39 10.49
N VAL A 249 8.66 2.41 10.59
CA VAL A 249 7.81 2.20 11.77
C VAL A 249 8.34 1.10 12.69
N LEU A 250 9.24 0.24 12.21
CA LEU A 250 9.89 -0.83 12.98
C LEU A 250 11.41 -0.80 12.82
N PHE A 251 12.11 -1.11 13.89
CA PHE A 251 13.55 -1.32 13.89
C PHE A 251 13.90 -2.81 13.70
N PRO A 252 15.16 -3.18 13.34
CA PRO A 252 15.54 -4.55 13.03
C PRO A 252 15.20 -5.60 14.08
N HIS A 253 15.16 -5.24 15.37
CA HIS A 253 14.81 -6.16 16.46
C HIS A 253 13.30 -6.34 16.66
N GLU A 254 12.48 -5.54 15.97
CA GLU A 254 11.02 -5.55 16.01
C GLU A 254 10.40 -6.17 14.76
N PHE A 255 11.22 -6.57 13.77
CA PHE A 255 10.71 -7.09 12.51
C PHE A 255 9.83 -8.32 12.70
N ILE A 256 8.67 -8.30 12.07
CA ILE A 256 7.72 -9.41 12.06
C ILE A 256 8.38 -10.63 11.41
N THR A 257 8.30 -11.76 12.08
CA THR A 257 8.94 -13.01 11.65
C THR A 257 8.00 -13.92 10.87
N CYS A 258 8.52 -14.96 10.24
CA CYS A 258 7.70 -15.98 9.59
C CYS A 258 6.72 -16.63 10.56
N GLU A 259 7.17 -16.99 11.76
CA GLU A 259 6.33 -17.59 12.80
C GLU A 259 5.23 -16.62 13.25
N ASP A 260 5.57 -15.34 13.48
CA ASP A 260 4.57 -14.31 13.83
C ASP A 260 3.48 -14.17 12.77
N ALA A 261 3.81 -14.43 11.51
CA ALA A 261 2.89 -14.23 10.40
C ALA A 261 1.97 -15.43 10.11
N ILE A 262 2.46 -16.67 10.24
CA ILE A 262 1.76 -17.83 9.68
C ILE A 262 1.60 -19.02 10.65
N SER A 263 2.01 -18.91 11.93
CA SER A 263 1.95 -20.04 12.88
C SER A 263 0.53 -20.44 13.28
N ASP A 264 -0.48 -19.61 13.06
CA ASP A 264 -1.89 -19.89 13.36
C ASP A 264 -2.63 -20.61 12.21
N LEU A 265 -1.95 -20.88 11.09
CA LEU A 265 -2.52 -21.54 9.93
C LEU A 265 -2.40 -23.07 10.03
N PRO A 266 -3.32 -23.86 9.39
CA PRO A 266 -3.22 -25.31 9.37
C PRO A 266 -1.90 -25.84 8.81
N ALA A 267 -1.33 -26.85 9.41
CA ALA A 267 -0.02 -27.43 9.01
C ALA A 267 0.00 -27.97 7.57
N LEU A 268 -1.06 -28.66 7.16
CA LEU A 268 -1.22 -29.29 5.83
C LEU A 268 -0.01 -30.12 5.36
N GLU A 269 0.66 -30.80 6.30
CA GLU A 269 1.77 -31.69 5.96
C GLU A 269 1.24 -33.03 5.43
N GLY A 270 1.53 -33.33 4.17
CA GLY A 270 1.08 -34.56 3.50
C GLY A 270 -0.41 -34.56 3.10
N ILE A 271 -1.13 -33.44 3.28
CA ILE A 271 -2.53 -33.31 2.88
C ILE A 271 -2.75 -32.01 2.08
N LEU A 272 -3.82 -31.96 1.28
CA LEU A 272 -4.15 -30.77 0.49
C LEU A 272 -4.92 -29.72 1.30
N GLY A 273 -5.80 -30.13 2.22
CA GLY A 273 -6.80 -29.25 2.81
C GLY A 273 -7.97 -28.97 1.87
N GLU A 274 -8.80 -28.00 2.23
CA GLU A 274 -9.99 -27.60 1.50
C GLU A 274 -9.85 -26.19 0.95
N GLU A 275 -10.65 -25.83 -0.08
CA GLU A 275 -10.66 -24.49 -0.68
C GLU A 275 -11.06 -23.41 0.34
N ILE A 276 -11.99 -23.73 1.24
CA ILE A 276 -12.46 -22.89 2.32
C ILE A 276 -12.31 -23.67 3.62
N GLN A 277 -11.57 -23.11 4.56
CA GLN A 277 -11.27 -23.78 5.83
C GLN A 277 -11.61 -22.90 7.02
N GLU A 278 -11.82 -23.53 8.18
CA GLU A 278 -11.84 -22.83 9.46
C GLU A 278 -10.39 -22.59 9.94
N TYR A 279 -10.22 -21.56 10.76
CA TYR A 279 -8.96 -21.40 11.46
C TYR A 279 -8.85 -22.42 12.60
N PRO A 280 -7.71 -23.09 12.75
CA PRO A 280 -7.55 -24.13 13.80
C PRO A 280 -7.45 -23.55 15.20
N MET A 281 -7.11 -22.25 15.32
CA MET A 281 -6.92 -21.56 16.57
C MET A 281 -7.14 -20.05 16.44
N PRO A 282 -7.34 -19.31 17.56
CA PRO A 282 -7.31 -17.85 17.54
C PRO A 282 -5.97 -17.29 17.05
N PRO A 283 -5.91 -16.03 16.58
CA PRO A 283 -4.64 -15.37 16.28
C PRO A 283 -3.75 -15.33 17.52
N GLN A 284 -2.46 -15.57 17.34
CA GLN A 284 -1.47 -15.65 18.42
C GLN A 284 -0.58 -14.40 18.50
N THR A 285 -0.63 -13.55 17.48
CA THR A 285 0.18 -12.34 17.39
C THR A 285 -0.65 -11.16 16.87
N PRO A 286 -0.26 -9.92 17.19
CA PRO A 286 -0.93 -8.73 16.63
C PRO A 286 -0.95 -8.71 15.10
N TYR A 287 0.07 -9.27 14.44
CA TYR A 287 0.11 -9.37 12.99
C TYR A 287 -0.98 -10.31 12.46
N GLN A 288 -1.17 -11.48 13.09
CA GLN A 288 -2.24 -12.41 12.72
C GLN A 288 -3.64 -11.81 12.98
N GLU A 289 -3.81 -11.06 14.06
CA GLU A 289 -5.06 -10.31 14.33
C GLU A 289 -5.34 -9.31 13.20
N LEU A 290 -4.32 -8.56 12.77
CA LEU A 290 -4.43 -7.60 11.67
C LEU A 290 -4.82 -8.31 10.35
N MET A 291 -4.15 -9.42 10.02
CA MET A 291 -4.43 -10.16 8.78
C MET A 291 -5.84 -10.76 8.76
N ARG A 292 -6.37 -11.16 9.91
CA ARG A 292 -7.69 -11.81 10.05
C ARG A 292 -8.84 -10.84 10.31
N LYS A 293 -8.57 -9.54 10.46
CA LYS A 293 -9.55 -8.53 10.93
C LYS A 293 -10.91 -8.59 10.24
N ASN A 294 -10.95 -8.88 8.94
CA ASN A 294 -12.17 -8.91 8.13
C ASN A 294 -12.44 -10.28 7.52
N ALA A 295 -11.82 -11.35 8.03
CA ALA A 295 -11.91 -12.68 7.46
C ALA A 295 -12.48 -13.70 8.47
N ASP A 296 -13.66 -14.23 8.18
CA ASP A 296 -14.30 -15.28 8.96
C ASP A 296 -13.80 -16.68 8.58
N LYS A 297 -13.29 -16.84 7.37
CA LYS A 297 -12.84 -18.10 6.77
C LYS A 297 -11.45 -17.96 6.17
N LEU A 298 -10.77 -19.09 6.06
CA LEU A 298 -9.45 -19.20 5.45
C LEU A 298 -9.57 -19.63 4.00
N TYR A 299 -9.07 -18.81 3.07
CA TYR A 299 -9.05 -19.05 1.62
C TYR A 299 -7.62 -19.19 1.09
N ASN A 300 -7.47 -19.85 -0.06
CA ASN A 300 -6.18 -20.04 -0.76
C ASN A 300 -5.11 -20.78 0.07
N HIS A 301 -5.51 -21.54 1.09
CA HIS A 301 -4.61 -22.31 1.92
C HIS A 301 -4.64 -23.79 1.52
N ILE A 302 -4.21 -24.07 0.29
CA ILE A 302 -4.14 -25.42 -0.26
C ILE A 302 -2.70 -25.91 -0.22
N GLY A 303 -2.47 -27.03 0.46
CA GLY A 303 -1.18 -27.69 0.57
C GLY A 303 -0.66 -28.22 -0.78
N THR A 304 0.54 -28.73 -0.77
CA THR A 304 1.13 -29.46 -1.92
C THR A 304 1.57 -30.82 -1.44
N ILE A 305 1.08 -31.87 -2.10
CA ILE A 305 1.56 -33.22 -1.88
C ILE A 305 2.86 -33.41 -2.68
N HIS A 306 3.95 -33.62 -1.97
CA HIS A 306 5.25 -33.90 -2.54
C HIS A 306 5.51 -35.43 -2.57
N SER A 307 6.35 -35.87 -3.51
CA SER A 307 6.85 -37.24 -3.49
C SER A 307 7.71 -37.47 -2.24
N GLU A 308 7.80 -38.70 -1.75
CA GLU A 308 8.65 -39.07 -0.61
C GLU A 308 10.11 -38.60 -0.79
N LYS A 309 10.65 -38.73 -2.00
CA LYS A 309 11.99 -38.23 -2.35
C LYS A 309 12.10 -36.72 -2.11
N THR A 310 11.07 -35.96 -2.49
CA THR A 310 11.03 -34.50 -2.29
C THR A 310 10.91 -34.15 -0.83
N VAL A 311 10.01 -34.80 -0.07
CA VAL A 311 9.85 -34.60 1.38
C VAL A 311 11.18 -34.88 2.10
N LYS A 312 11.86 -35.98 1.76
CA LYS A 312 13.17 -36.32 2.30
C LYS A 312 14.22 -35.25 1.98
N LEU A 313 14.24 -34.73 0.76
CA LEU A 313 15.14 -33.64 0.37
C LEU A 313 14.87 -32.36 1.19
N ILE A 314 13.60 -31.96 1.32
CA ILE A 314 13.19 -30.80 2.11
C ILE A 314 13.59 -30.97 3.58
N SER A 315 13.37 -32.14 4.17
CA SER A 315 13.70 -32.42 5.58
C SER A 315 15.18 -32.31 5.92
N MET A 316 16.05 -32.49 4.93
CA MET A 316 17.51 -32.33 5.09
C MET A 316 17.97 -30.87 5.03
N VAL A 317 17.16 -29.93 4.56
CA VAL A 317 17.49 -28.50 4.55
C VAL A 317 17.23 -27.91 5.93
N PRO A 318 18.26 -27.49 6.68
CA PRO A 318 18.05 -26.89 8.00
C PRO A 318 17.31 -25.56 7.92
N GLU A 319 16.67 -25.17 8.99
CA GLU A 319 15.97 -23.89 9.12
C GLU A 319 16.92 -22.70 8.81
N GLY A 320 16.45 -21.77 7.99
CA GLY A 320 17.21 -20.59 7.55
C GLY A 320 18.38 -20.90 6.61
N LYS A 321 18.48 -22.13 6.09
CA LYS A 321 19.52 -22.55 5.14
C LYS A 321 18.93 -22.88 3.79
N ASN A 322 19.78 -23.12 2.81
CA ASN A 322 19.40 -23.52 1.46
C ASN A 322 20.15 -24.81 1.04
N PHE A 323 20.03 -25.17 -0.23
CA PHE A 323 20.64 -26.38 -0.79
C PHE A 323 22.15 -26.51 -0.51
N LYS A 324 22.87 -25.42 -0.27
CA LYS A 324 24.32 -25.46 0.04
C LYS A 324 24.66 -26.15 1.37
N ALA A 325 23.65 -26.29 2.24
CA ALA A 325 23.79 -27.06 3.48
C ALA A 325 23.56 -28.56 3.30
N LEU A 326 23.14 -29.00 2.10
CA LEU A 326 22.97 -30.40 1.77
C LEU A 326 24.31 -31.09 1.45
N PRO A 327 24.42 -32.43 1.62
CA PRO A 327 25.52 -33.21 1.10
C PRO A 327 25.75 -32.98 -0.40
N GLU A 328 27.02 -33.10 -0.85
CA GLU A 328 27.45 -32.74 -2.21
C GLU A 328 26.65 -33.50 -3.29
N GLU A 329 26.26 -34.76 -3.04
CA GLU A 329 25.44 -35.59 -3.94
C GLU A 329 24.07 -34.94 -4.27
N TYR A 330 23.54 -34.09 -3.38
CA TYR A 330 22.29 -33.37 -3.58
C TYR A 330 22.53 -31.91 -4.03
N SER A 331 23.52 -31.21 -3.42
CA SER A 331 23.75 -29.80 -3.65
C SER A 331 24.29 -29.49 -5.04
N SER A 332 25.09 -30.39 -5.64
CA SER A 332 25.68 -30.22 -6.97
C SER A 332 24.69 -30.07 -8.12
N GLN A 333 23.44 -30.46 -7.90
CA GLN A 333 22.34 -30.39 -8.90
C GLN A 333 21.74 -28.98 -9.03
N PHE A 334 22.04 -28.06 -8.10
CA PHE A 334 21.42 -26.73 -8.03
C PHE A 334 22.42 -25.64 -8.35
N LYS A 335 22.03 -24.72 -9.24
CA LYS A 335 22.88 -23.62 -9.71
C LYS A 335 22.47 -22.26 -9.15
N TYR A 336 21.22 -22.10 -8.71
CA TYR A 336 20.69 -20.81 -8.27
C TYR A 336 20.84 -20.66 -6.76
N ASN A 337 21.40 -19.52 -6.33
CA ASN A 337 21.72 -19.26 -4.92
C ASN A 337 20.56 -19.35 -3.93
N GLU A 338 19.33 -19.13 -4.39
CA GLU A 338 18.11 -19.16 -3.56
C GLU A 338 17.32 -20.46 -3.71
N ALA A 339 17.85 -21.45 -4.47
CA ALA A 339 17.14 -22.71 -4.63
C ALA A 339 17.04 -23.45 -3.30
N LEU A 340 15.88 -24.10 -3.09
CA LEU A 340 15.60 -24.95 -1.92
C LEU A 340 15.91 -24.26 -0.57
N THR A 341 15.44 -23.04 -0.37
CA THR A 341 15.66 -22.32 0.88
C THR A 341 14.52 -22.56 1.85
N ARG A 342 14.84 -23.08 3.06
CA ARG A 342 13.89 -23.16 4.17
C ARG A 342 13.84 -21.81 4.90
N TYR A 343 12.66 -21.28 5.12
CA TYR A 343 12.49 -20.07 5.94
C TYR A 343 13.01 -20.28 7.37
N HIS A 344 13.24 -19.18 8.08
CA HIS A 344 13.62 -19.18 9.48
C HIS A 344 12.45 -18.66 10.31
N SER A 345 11.99 -19.43 11.34
CA SER A 345 10.85 -19.05 12.19
C SER A 345 10.99 -17.64 12.76
N LYS A 346 12.15 -17.30 13.30
CA LYS A 346 12.45 -16.03 13.99
C LYS A 346 13.02 -14.92 13.09
N LYS A 347 12.79 -14.99 11.79
CA LYS A 347 13.21 -13.93 10.83
C LYS A 347 12.11 -13.69 9.79
N PRO A 348 12.09 -12.49 9.18
CA PRO A 348 11.28 -12.26 7.99
C PRO A 348 11.66 -13.25 6.88
N SER A 349 10.71 -13.60 6.02
CA SER A 349 10.95 -14.47 4.86
C SER A 349 11.88 -13.80 3.84
N LEU A 350 12.44 -14.59 2.95
CA LEU A 350 13.08 -14.05 1.73
C LEU A 350 12.01 -13.48 0.80
N THR A 351 12.46 -12.69 -0.19
CA THR A 351 11.58 -12.14 -1.23
C THR A 351 10.78 -13.26 -1.91
N ILE A 352 9.47 -13.19 -1.81
CA ILE A 352 8.55 -14.07 -2.52
C ILE A 352 8.59 -13.71 -3.99
N ASN A 353 8.92 -14.70 -4.82
CA ASN A 353 8.97 -14.59 -6.28
C ASN A 353 7.75 -15.26 -6.91
N THR A 354 7.61 -15.15 -8.23
CA THR A 354 6.52 -15.76 -9.01
C THR A 354 6.60 -17.29 -9.11
N GLY A 355 7.77 -17.85 -8.77
CA GLY A 355 7.99 -19.31 -8.77
C GLY A 355 7.86 -19.88 -7.35
N HIS A 356 6.87 -20.70 -7.13
CA HIS A 356 6.51 -21.22 -5.80
C HIS A 356 7.34 -22.43 -5.32
N ARG A 357 8.39 -22.84 -6.04
CA ARG A 357 9.13 -24.09 -5.75
C ARG A 357 10.49 -23.87 -5.09
N SER A 358 10.88 -22.62 -4.86
CA SER A 358 12.23 -22.30 -4.37
C SER A 358 12.33 -22.23 -2.86
N HIS A 359 11.20 -22.04 -2.16
CA HIS A 359 11.16 -21.85 -0.72
C HIS A 359 10.36 -22.93 -0.01
N PHE A 360 10.78 -23.26 1.22
CA PHE A 360 10.13 -24.22 2.09
C PHE A 360 9.65 -23.54 3.38
N HIS A 361 8.53 -24.07 3.91
CA HIS A 361 8.01 -23.65 5.21
C HIS A 361 9.08 -23.84 6.30
N TYR A 362 9.14 -22.94 7.28
CA TYR A 362 10.17 -23.00 8.32
C TYR A 362 10.11 -24.30 9.13
N GLU A 363 8.91 -24.84 9.37
CA GLU A 363 8.65 -26.02 10.17
C GLU A 363 8.31 -27.25 9.32
N HIS A 364 7.33 -27.12 8.41
CA HIS A 364 6.78 -28.24 7.66
C HIS A 364 7.59 -28.60 6.40
N ASN A 365 7.66 -29.90 6.06
CA ASN A 365 8.44 -30.39 4.92
C ASN A 365 7.69 -30.23 3.58
N ARG A 366 7.26 -29.01 3.30
CA ARG A 366 6.52 -28.60 2.11
C ARG A 366 6.84 -27.18 1.69
N ILE A 367 6.44 -26.83 0.48
CA ILE A 367 6.42 -25.42 0.05
C ILE A 367 5.32 -24.65 0.82
N PRO A 368 5.48 -23.36 1.04
CA PRO A 368 4.41 -22.50 1.58
C PRO A 368 3.18 -22.53 0.68
N THR A 369 2.00 -22.43 1.25
CA THR A 369 0.75 -22.24 0.50
C THR A 369 0.66 -20.84 -0.09
N VAL A 370 -0.35 -20.60 -0.94
CA VAL A 370 -0.63 -19.26 -1.46
C VAL A 370 -0.97 -18.32 -0.31
N ARG A 371 -1.80 -18.73 0.66
CA ARG A 371 -2.16 -17.92 1.83
C ARG A 371 -0.96 -17.58 2.72
N GLU A 372 -0.11 -18.55 3.00
CA GLU A 372 1.13 -18.32 3.75
C GLU A 372 2.01 -17.28 3.02
N SER A 373 2.19 -17.45 1.72
CA SER A 373 2.93 -16.49 0.89
C SER A 373 2.27 -15.12 0.86
N ALA A 374 0.94 -15.06 0.79
CA ALA A 374 0.17 -13.82 0.81
C ALA A 374 0.32 -13.07 2.14
N ARG A 375 0.25 -13.78 3.29
CA ARG A 375 0.49 -13.17 4.59
C ARG A 375 1.92 -12.64 4.74
N LEU A 376 2.91 -13.40 4.28
CA LEU A 376 4.31 -12.94 4.26
C LEU A 376 4.52 -11.72 3.34
N GLN A 377 3.60 -11.47 2.42
CA GLN A 377 3.53 -10.29 1.54
C GLN A 377 2.57 -9.21 2.06
N SER A 378 2.05 -9.35 3.28
CA SER A 378 1.07 -8.46 3.93
C SER A 378 -0.31 -8.36 3.27
N PHE A 379 -0.73 -9.35 2.50
CA PHE A 379 -2.14 -9.44 2.09
C PHE A 379 -2.99 -9.93 3.25
N PRO A 380 -4.08 -9.22 3.60
CA PRO A 380 -5.02 -9.68 4.62
C PRO A 380 -5.80 -10.90 4.14
N ASP A 381 -6.39 -11.67 5.06
CA ASP A 381 -7.02 -12.94 4.75
C ASP A 381 -8.35 -12.82 4.00
N ASP A 382 -9.01 -11.66 4.08
CA ASP A 382 -10.18 -11.31 3.28
C ASP A 382 -9.83 -11.10 1.79
N PHE A 383 -8.54 -10.97 1.46
CA PHE A 383 -8.09 -10.86 0.06
C PHE A 383 -7.99 -12.25 -0.57
N ILE A 384 -8.89 -12.55 -1.53
CA ILE A 384 -9.03 -13.86 -2.15
C ILE A 384 -8.42 -13.86 -3.55
N PHE A 385 -7.48 -14.78 -3.81
CA PHE A 385 -6.83 -14.94 -5.10
C PHE A 385 -7.59 -15.92 -5.97
N TYR A 386 -7.86 -15.55 -7.22
CA TYR A 386 -8.54 -16.39 -8.22
C TYR A 386 -7.55 -16.98 -9.22
N GLY A 387 -7.98 -18.06 -9.87
CA GLY A 387 -7.18 -18.79 -10.85
C GLY A 387 -6.59 -20.09 -10.29
N ASN A 388 -5.82 -20.80 -11.12
CA ASN A 388 -5.11 -21.99 -10.66
C ASN A 388 -3.94 -21.62 -9.73
N LYS A 389 -3.43 -22.61 -9.01
CA LYS A 389 -2.38 -22.43 -8.00
C LYS A 389 -1.15 -21.64 -8.51
N THR A 390 -0.69 -21.94 -9.73
CA THR A 390 0.44 -21.22 -10.34
C THR A 390 0.12 -19.75 -10.60
N GLN A 391 -1.09 -19.45 -11.07
CA GLN A 391 -1.56 -18.07 -11.27
C GLN A 391 -1.66 -17.30 -9.96
N GLN A 392 -2.18 -17.95 -8.89
CA GLN A 392 -2.26 -17.35 -7.56
C GLN A 392 -0.87 -17.01 -7.01
N TYR A 393 0.11 -17.92 -7.08
CA TYR A 393 1.49 -17.62 -6.68
C TYR A 393 2.13 -16.49 -7.51
N LYS A 394 1.87 -16.47 -8.83
CA LYS A 394 2.34 -15.39 -9.70
C LYS A 394 1.77 -14.04 -9.28
N GLN A 395 0.49 -13.98 -8.94
CA GLN A 395 -0.17 -12.77 -8.45
C GLN A 395 0.48 -12.28 -7.14
N VAL A 396 0.67 -13.16 -6.16
CA VAL A 396 1.34 -12.82 -4.90
C VAL A 396 2.78 -12.32 -5.14
N GLY A 397 3.57 -13.05 -5.92
CA GLY A 397 4.99 -12.73 -6.13
C GLY A 397 5.24 -11.43 -6.89
N ASN A 398 4.36 -11.10 -7.87
CA ASN A 398 4.43 -9.85 -8.63
C ASN A 398 3.96 -8.64 -7.83
N ALA A 399 3.08 -8.83 -6.86
CA ALA A 399 2.43 -7.73 -6.19
C ALA A 399 3.39 -6.85 -5.38
N VAL A 400 3.05 -5.58 -5.30
CA VAL A 400 3.53 -4.68 -4.24
C VAL A 400 2.84 -5.09 -2.94
N PRO A 401 3.58 -5.24 -1.82
CA PRO A 401 2.95 -5.51 -0.53
C PRO A 401 1.92 -4.43 -0.17
N PRO A 402 0.66 -4.79 0.19
CA PRO A 402 -0.37 -3.80 0.55
C PRO A 402 0.07 -2.81 1.63
N MET A 403 0.81 -3.25 2.66
CA MET A 403 1.29 -2.36 3.72
C MET A 403 2.29 -1.30 3.22
N LEU A 404 3.10 -1.56 2.17
CA LEU A 404 3.91 -0.49 1.56
C LEU A 404 3.03 0.57 0.90
N GLY A 405 2.03 0.13 0.13
CA GLY A 405 1.02 1.01 -0.46
C GLY A 405 0.31 1.84 0.59
N TYR A 406 -0.08 1.22 1.70
CA TYR A 406 -0.75 1.87 2.84
C TYR A 406 0.08 3.01 3.44
N HIS A 407 1.36 2.77 3.75
CA HIS A 407 2.22 3.80 4.35
C HIS A 407 2.49 4.97 3.40
N ILE A 408 2.69 4.68 2.10
CA ILE A 408 2.82 5.73 1.07
C ILE A 408 1.52 6.53 0.98
N ALA A 409 0.36 5.86 0.93
CA ALA A 409 -0.94 6.50 0.83
C ALA A 409 -1.25 7.40 2.04
N LEU A 410 -0.96 6.94 3.26
CA LEU A 410 -1.11 7.77 4.47
C LEU A 410 -0.26 9.03 4.40
N GLN A 411 1.00 8.91 4.01
CA GLN A 411 1.90 10.05 3.89
C GLN A 411 1.45 11.00 2.78
N LEU A 412 0.91 10.48 1.68
CA LEU A 412 0.43 11.27 0.55
C LEU A 412 -0.74 12.19 0.90
N LYS A 413 -1.62 11.78 1.84
CA LYS A 413 -2.73 12.64 2.31
C LYS A 413 -2.26 14.01 2.79
N ASN A 414 -1.08 14.09 3.40
CA ASN A 414 -0.52 15.37 3.87
C ASN A 414 -0.24 16.36 2.74
N TYR A 415 -0.04 15.88 1.52
CA TYR A 415 0.22 16.69 0.33
C TYR A 415 -1.09 17.05 -0.38
N LEU A 416 -2.00 16.10 -0.51
CA LEU A 416 -3.29 16.32 -1.18
C LEU A 416 -4.22 17.27 -0.41
N THR A 417 -4.08 17.34 0.93
CA THR A 417 -4.88 18.27 1.77
C THR A 417 -4.30 19.68 1.83
N LYS A 418 -3.01 19.89 1.55
CA LYS A 418 -2.37 21.22 1.57
C LYS A 418 -2.82 22.12 0.42
N GLU A 419 -3.14 21.59 -0.73
CA GLU A 419 -3.52 22.36 -1.93
C GLU A 419 -4.76 23.24 -1.71
N HIS A 420 -5.71 22.81 -0.87
CA HIS A 420 -6.90 23.63 -0.56
C HIS A 420 -6.63 24.87 0.31
N LYS A 421 -5.44 25.00 0.91
CA LYS A 421 -5.11 26.18 1.72
C LYS A 421 -4.66 27.39 0.89
N HIS A 422 -4.23 27.19 -0.35
CA HIS A 422 -3.80 28.31 -1.22
C HIS A 422 -4.95 28.94 -2.00
N GLU A 423 -6.07 28.26 -2.24
CA GLU A 423 -7.24 28.83 -2.95
C GLU A 423 -8.13 29.73 -2.06
N THR A 424 -8.00 29.68 -0.73
CA THR A 424 -8.92 30.40 0.19
C THR A 424 -8.40 31.75 0.63
N ILE A 425 -7.26 32.23 0.12
CA ILE A 425 -6.73 33.58 0.43
C ILE A 425 -6.67 34.42 -0.86
N GLN A 426 -7.80 34.59 -1.53
CA GLN A 426 -8.01 35.78 -2.37
C GLN A 426 -9.03 36.67 -1.66
N TYR A 427 -8.50 37.77 -1.15
CA TYR A 427 -9.22 38.81 -0.41
C TYR A 427 -10.30 39.44 -1.26
N SER A 428 -11.51 39.53 -0.69
CA SER A 428 -12.47 40.60 -1.00
C SER A 428 -12.07 41.88 -0.28
#